data_8c660b974545dd01e3fdd0915cb50e40
#
_entry.id   8c660b974545dd01e3fdd0915cb50e40
#
_cell.length_a   1.000
_cell.length_b   1.000
_cell.length_c   1.000
_cell.angle_alpha   90.00
_cell.angle_beta   90.00
_cell.angle_gamma   90.00
#
_symmetry.space_group_name_H-M   'P 1'
#
loop_
_entity.id
_entity.type
_entity.pdbx_description
1 polymer ?
#
loop_
_entity_poly.entity_id
_entity_poly.type
_entity_poly.pdbx_seq_one_letter_code
_entity_poly.pdbx_strand_id
1 'polypeptide(L)'
;MNISLLKKKPAKYIKAVAHGVNSAVIETMGFPVDDLYQIVHEIDPQCLQFQKRVKDRAMIQLIMRAGRSDKSKQDFYAKVVENLAHNPGIDPENVLITIVENHDIDWSFRDGVAQFVV
;
A
#
# COMPACT_ATOMS: atom_id res chain seq x y z
N MET A 1 -5.50 -3.59 -1.66
CA MET A 1 -4.65 -2.52 -1.07
C MET A 1 -5.21 -1.17 -1.44
N ASN A 2 -5.30 -0.27 -0.49
CA ASN A 2 -5.78 1.08 -0.71
C ASN A 2 -4.64 2.07 -0.46
N ILE A 3 -4.42 2.96 -1.42
CA ILE A 3 -3.37 3.98 -1.36
C ILE A 3 -4.05 5.33 -1.54
N SER A 4 -3.96 6.20 -0.54
CA SER A 4 -4.54 7.54 -0.60
C SER A 4 -3.45 8.58 -0.78
N LEU A 5 -3.58 9.41 -1.81
CA LEU A 5 -2.62 10.44 -2.21
C LEU A 5 -3.35 11.77 -2.41
N LEU A 6 -2.59 12.85 -2.41
CA LEU A 6 -3.11 14.15 -2.84
C LEU A 6 -3.44 14.12 -4.33
N LYS A 7 -4.55 14.70 -4.72
CA LYS A 7 -4.95 14.78 -6.12
C LYS A 7 -4.13 15.82 -6.90
N LYS A 8 -4.33 15.84 -8.21
CA LYS A 8 -3.63 16.72 -9.16
C LYS A 8 -2.16 16.38 -9.35
N LYS A 9 -1.79 15.13 -9.08
CA LYS A 9 -0.45 14.63 -9.41
C LYS A 9 -0.44 14.05 -10.82
N PRO A 10 0.68 14.15 -11.55
CA PRO A 10 0.76 13.53 -12.86
C PRO A 10 0.67 12.01 -12.78
N ALA A 11 0.26 11.37 -13.88
CA ALA A 11 0.11 9.92 -13.93
C ALA A 11 1.39 9.19 -13.54
N LYS A 12 2.56 9.70 -13.91
CA LYS A 12 3.85 9.09 -13.54
C LYS A 12 4.08 9.05 -12.03
N TYR A 13 3.58 10.05 -11.31
CA TYR A 13 3.68 10.10 -9.85
C TYR A 13 2.83 8.97 -9.23
N ILE A 14 1.60 8.84 -9.68
CA ILE A 14 0.67 7.80 -9.20
C ILE A 14 1.24 6.41 -9.49
N LYS A 15 1.75 6.20 -10.70
CA LYS A 15 2.37 4.92 -11.09
C LYS A 15 3.60 4.60 -10.24
N ALA A 16 4.43 5.61 -9.95
CA ALA A 16 5.62 5.43 -9.13
C ALA A 16 5.26 4.98 -7.71
N VAL A 17 4.25 5.61 -7.10
CA VAL A 17 3.78 5.22 -5.77
C VAL A 17 3.23 3.79 -5.79
N ALA A 18 2.33 3.49 -6.73
CA ALA A 18 1.73 2.16 -6.84
C ALA A 18 2.80 1.09 -7.05
N HIS A 19 3.76 1.34 -7.93
CA HIS A 19 4.87 0.42 -8.20
C HIS A 19 5.77 0.25 -6.97
N GLY A 20 6.12 1.34 -6.29
CA GLY A 20 6.98 1.29 -5.11
C GLY A 20 6.38 0.47 -3.98
N VAL A 21 5.08 0.61 -3.75
CA VAL A 21 4.37 -0.18 -2.73
C VAL A 21 4.28 -1.65 -3.15
N ASN A 22 3.95 -1.93 -4.40
CA ASN A 22 3.83 -3.30 -4.90
C ASN A 22 5.18 -4.03 -4.87
N SER A 23 6.25 -3.37 -5.30
CA SER A 23 7.60 -3.94 -5.25
C SER A 23 7.99 -4.31 -3.81
N ALA A 24 7.64 -3.46 -2.85
CA ALA A 24 7.92 -3.70 -1.45
C ALA A 24 7.20 -4.95 -0.92
N VAL A 25 5.92 -5.11 -1.25
CA VAL A 25 5.16 -6.27 -0.74
C VAL A 25 5.66 -7.58 -1.36
N ILE A 26 6.04 -7.56 -2.63
CA ILE A 26 6.63 -8.74 -3.29
C ILE A 26 7.95 -9.10 -2.63
N GLU A 27 8.83 -8.12 -2.48
CA GLU A 27 10.19 -8.32 -1.98
C GLU A 27 10.23 -8.77 -0.52
N THR A 28 9.38 -8.20 0.33
CA THR A 28 9.46 -8.41 1.78
C THR A 28 8.49 -9.46 2.30
N MET A 29 7.38 -9.69 1.59
CA MET A 29 6.32 -10.61 2.04
C MET A 29 6.09 -11.80 1.11
N GLY A 30 6.81 -11.84 -0.03
CA GLY A 30 6.72 -12.94 -0.97
C GLY A 30 5.40 -13.06 -1.69
N PHE A 31 4.68 -11.95 -1.89
CA PHE A 31 3.46 -11.98 -2.69
C PHE A 31 3.80 -12.36 -4.13
N PRO A 32 2.95 -13.16 -4.79
CA PRO A 32 3.13 -13.45 -6.21
C PRO A 32 3.17 -12.17 -7.05
N VAL A 33 3.99 -12.16 -8.10
CA VAL A 33 4.17 -10.98 -8.97
C VAL A 33 2.84 -10.53 -9.59
N ASP A 34 1.98 -11.49 -9.94
CA ASP A 34 0.70 -11.20 -10.59
C ASP A 34 -0.42 -10.88 -9.61
N ASP A 35 -0.14 -10.90 -8.31
CA ASP A 35 -1.13 -10.67 -7.27
C ASP A 35 -1.25 -9.17 -6.96
N LEU A 36 -1.63 -8.40 -7.99
CA LEU A 36 -1.69 -6.95 -7.92
C LEU A 36 -3.13 -6.48 -7.79
N TYR A 37 -3.53 -6.09 -6.59
CA TYR A 37 -4.85 -5.55 -6.28
C TYR A 37 -4.67 -4.22 -5.54
N GLN A 38 -4.73 -3.12 -6.27
CA GLN A 38 -4.53 -1.78 -5.74
C GLN A 38 -5.62 -0.84 -6.19
N ILE A 39 -6.09 -0.01 -5.26
CA ILE A 39 -6.93 1.15 -5.57
C ILE A 39 -6.16 2.37 -5.09
N VAL A 40 -5.96 3.34 -5.99
CA VAL A 40 -5.36 4.62 -5.64
C VAL A 40 -6.47 5.66 -5.55
N HIS A 41 -6.58 6.28 -4.39
CA HIS A 41 -7.53 7.34 -4.13
C HIS A 41 -6.83 8.69 -4.25
N GLU A 42 -7.33 9.56 -5.13
CA GLU A 42 -6.83 10.92 -5.31
C GLU A 42 -7.72 11.87 -4.52
N ILE A 43 -7.16 12.51 -3.50
CA ILE A 43 -7.92 13.18 -2.46
C ILE A 43 -7.52 14.65 -2.36
N ASP A 44 -8.52 15.53 -2.19
CA ASP A 44 -8.27 16.95 -1.92
C ASP A 44 -7.39 17.10 -0.67
N PRO A 45 -6.44 18.07 -0.66
CA PRO A 45 -5.56 18.24 0.50
C PRO A 45 -6.30 18.42 1.82
N GLN A 46 -7.44 19.11 1.82
CA GLN A 46 -8.22 19.30 3.04
C GLN A 46 -8.93 18.03 3.50
N CYS A 47 -9.03 17.02 2.64
CA CYS A 47 -9.70 15.76 2.94
C CYS A 47 -8.75 14.63 3.32
N LEU A 48 -7.44 14.82 3.14
CA LEU A 48 -6.42 13.87 3.55
C LEU A 48 -5.58 14.49 4.67
N GLN A 49 -6.04 14.30 5.88
CA GLN A 49 -5.37 14.88 7.05
C GLN A 49 -4.38 13.89 7.63
N PHE A 50 -3.15 14.33 7.77
CA PHE A 50 -2.08 13.57 8.39
C PHE A 50 -1.42 14.50 9.40
N GLN A 51 -2.05 14.65 10.58
CA GLN A 51 -1.68 15.66 11.55
C GLN A 51 -1.74 17.06 10.88
N LYS A 52 -0.71 17.87 11.03
CA LYS A 52 -0.65 19.20 10.42
C LYS A 52 0.28 19.28 9.22
N ARG A 53 0.55 18.15 8.57
CA ARG A 53 1.43 18.09 7.41
C ARG A 53 0.81 18.81 6.22
N VAL A 54 1.64 19.53 5.48
CA VAL A 54 1.20 20.31 4.30
C VAL A 54 1.83 19.81 3.01
N LYS A 55 2.92 19.03 3.10
CA LYS A 55 3.63 18.48 1.94
C LYS A 55 2.93 17.22 1.42
N ASP A 56 3.47 16.68 0.35
CA ASP A 56 3.00 15.40 -0.20
C ASP A 56 3.04 14.33 0.88
N ARG A 57 1.98 13.55 0.93
CA ARG A 57 1.78 12.53 1.94
C ARG A 57 0.97 11.37 1.38
N ALA A 58 1.14 10.21 1.97
CA ALA A 58 0.45 8.99 1.56
C ALA A 58 -0.06 8.23 2.78
N MET A 59 -1.26 7.69 2.67
CA MET A 59 -1.80 6.73 3.62
C MET A 59 -2.07 5.43 2.89
N ILE A 60 -1.45 4.34 3.36
CA ILE A 60 -1.47 3.05 2.71
C ILE A 60 -2.08 2.03 3.66
N GLN A 61 -3.10 1.32 3.19
CA GLN A 61 -3.73 0.25 3.94
C GLN A 61 -3.58 -1.06 3.16
N LEU A 62 -2.84 -1.99 3.73
CA LEU A 62 -2.69 -3.33 3.18
C LEU A 62 -3.59 -4.29 3.94
N ILE A 63 -4.54 -4.88 3.22
CA ILE A 63 -5.38 -5.95 3.75
C ILE A 63 -4.80 -7.27 3.26
N MET A 64 -4.50 -8.18 4.17
CA MET A 64 -3.89 -9.47 3.82
C MET A 64 -4.28 -10.56 4.79
N ARG A 65 -4.02 -11.81 4.40
CA ARG A 65 -4.19 -12.94 5.31
C ARG A 65 -3.18 -12.87 6.44
N ALA A 66 -3.58 -13.29 7.62
CA ALA A 66 -2.67 -13.45 8.77
C ALA A 66 -1.61 -14.51 8.48
N GLY A 67 -0.48 -14.42 9.17
CA GLY A 67 0.57 -15.43 9.11
C GLY A 67 1.96 -14.93 8.77
N ARG A 68 2.11 -13.68 8.32
CA ARG A 68 3.44 -13.11 8.10
C ARG A 68 4.08 -12.73 9.42
N SER A 69 5.41 -12.84 9.48
CA SER A 69 6.18 -12.52 10.69
C SER A 69 6.24 -11.01 10.93
N ASP A 70 6.51 -10.63 12.17
CA ASP A 70 6.76 -9.23 12.52
C ASP A 70 7.92 -8.66 11.71
N LYS A 71 8.96 -9.47 11.48
CA LYS A 71 10.13 -9.06 10.68
C LYS A 71 9.73 -8.69 9.25
N SER A 72 8.91 -9.51 8.60
CA SER A 72 8.43 -9.22 7.24
C SER A 72 7.64 -7.92 7.18
N LYS A 73 6.82 -7.68 8.19
CA LYS A 73 6.04 -6.43 8.29
C LYS A 73 6.93 -5.21 8.48
N GLN A 74 7.93 -5.31 9.36
CA GLN A 74 8.91 -4.24 9.59
C GLN A 74 9.69 -3.95 8.31
N ASP A 75 10.13 -4.99 7.62
CA ASP A 75 10.86 -4.85 6.35
C ASP A 75 9.97 -4.20 5.28
N PHE A 76 8.70 -4.56 5.24
CA PHE A 76 7.73 -3.95 4.33
C PHE A 76 7.62 -2.44 4.56
N TYR A 77 7.43 -2.01 5.80
CA TYR A 77 7.33 -0.58 6.11
C TYR A 77 8.59 0.17 5.68
N ALA A 78 9.75 -0.38 6.02
CA ALA A 78 11.04 0.23 5.68
C ALA A 78 11.22 0.33 4.16
N LYS A 79 10.86 -0.73 3.43
CA LYS A 79 11.03 -0.76 1.98
C LYS A 79 10.07 0.18 1.26
N VAL A 80 8.83 0.29 1.73
CA VAL A 80 7.87 1.24 1.17
C VAL A 80 8.41 2.67 1.26
N VAL A 81 8.83 3.10 2.44
CA VAL A 81 9.31 4.49 2.61
C VAL A 81 10.58 4.74 1.82
N GLU A 82 11.49 3.77 1.73
CA GLU A 82 12.69 3.85 0.91
C GLU A 82 12.31 4.05 -0.57
N ASN A 83 11.42 3.22 -1.08
CA ASN A 83 11.00 3.29 -2.48
C ASN A 83 10.33 4.64 -2.80
N LEU A 84 9.42 5.09 -1.93
CA LEU A 84 8.68 6.33 -2.16
C LEU A 84 9.54 7.58 -1.99
N ALA A 85 10.56 7.55 -1.15
CA ALA A 85 11.52 8.63 -1.03
C ALA A 85 12.36 8.75 -2.31
N HIS A 86 12.71 7.63 -2.92
CA HIS A 86 13.46 7.58 -4.17
C HIS A 86 12.60 8.05 -5.35
N ASN A 87 11.36 7.55 -5.46
CA ASN A 87 10.45 7.89 -6.56
C ASN A 87 9.01 7.68 -6.11
N PRO A 88 8.17 8.71 -6.06
CA PRO A 88 8.33 10.06 -6.66
C PRO A 88 9.00 11.10 -5.76
N GLY A 89 9.38 10.77 -4.55
CA GLY A 89 10.02 11.70 -3.63
C GLY A 89 9.11 12.14 -2.49
N ILE A 90 8.43 11.20 -1.85
CA ILE A 90 7.64 11.48 -0.64
C ILE A 90 8.55 11.26 0.58
N ASP A 91 8.62 12.27 1.46
CA ASP A 91 9.44 12.15 2.66
C ASP A 91 8.96 11.00 3.54
N PRO A 92 9.87 10.20 4.12
CA PRO A 92 9.49 9.05 4.97
C PRO A 92 8.54 9.40 6.11
N GLU A 93 8.67 10.58 6.70
CA GLU A 93 7.78 11.03 7.79
C GLU A 93 6.34 11.29 7.33
N ASN A 94 6.12 11.35 6.01
CA ASN A 94 4.83 11.64 5.41
C ASN A 94 4.15 10.40 4.82
N VAL A 95 4.57 9.21 5.24
CA VAL A 95 4.00 7.94 4.79
C VAL A 95 3.47 7.18 6.01
N LEU A 96 2.16 6.98 6.04
CA LEU A 96 1.50 6.16 7.06
C LEU A 96 1.10 4.83 6.43
N ILE A 97 1.46 3.73 7.08
CA ILE A 97 1.14 2.39 6.60
C ILE A 97 0.44 1.63 7.71
N THR A 98 -0.67 0.99 7.37
CA THR A 98 -1.34 0.08 8.30
C THR A 98 -1.65 -1.23 7.60
N ILE A 99 -1.56 -2.32 8.35
CA ILE A 99 -1.90 -3.66 7.89
C ILE A 99 -3.14 -4.13 8.63
N VAL A 100 -4.12 -4.61 7.87
CA VAL A 100 -5.33 -5.24 8.40
C VAL A 100 -5.27 -6.70 8.02
N GLU A 101 -5.23 -7.59 9.01
CA GLU A 101 -5.15 -9.02 8.79
C GLU A 101 -6.52 -9.67 8.86
N ASN A 102 -6.71 -10.69 8.03
CA ASN A 102 -7.91 -11.51 8.04
C ASN A 102 -7.54 -12.98 7.81
N HIS A 103 -8.52 -13.81 7.50
CA HIS A 103 -8.36 -15.27 7.38
C HIS A 103 -8.70 -15.73 5.97
N ASP A 104 -8.36 -16.98 5.68
CA ASP A 104 -8.56 -17.58 4.35
C ASP A 104 -10.00 -17.49 3.87
N ILE A 105 -10.97 -17.66 4.78
CA ILE A 105 -12.39 -17.62 4.43
C ILE A 105 -12.87 -16.20 4.06
N ASP A 106 -12.11 -15.18 4.40
CA ASP A 106 -12.52 -13.79 4.22
C ASP A 106 -12.21 -13.25 2.81
N TRP A 107 -11.82 -14.12 1.88
CA TRP A 107 -11.44 -13.73 0.53
C TRP A 107 -12.28 -14.42 -0.54
N SER A 108 -12.77 -13.62 -1.46
CA SER A 108 -13.26 -14.07 -2.75
C SER A 108 -12.69 -13.15 -3.82
N PHE A 109 -11.79 -13.67 -4.65
CA PHE A 109 -11.12 -12.88 -5.69
C PHE A 109 -11.95 -12.75 -6.95
N ARG A 110 -12.86 -13.71 -7.17
CA ARG A 110 -13.72 -13.73 -8.36
C ARG A 110 -14.81 -14.78 -8.21
N ASP A 111 -15.86 -14.64 -9.00
CA ASP A 111 -16.94 -15.62 -9.16
C ASP A 111 -17.69 -15.94 -7.86
N GLY A 112 -17.50 -15.14 -6.80
CA GLY A 112 -18.17 -15.36 -5.53
C GLY A 112 -17.70 -16.62 -4.79
N VAL A 113 -16.52 -17.14 -5.13
CA VAL A 113 -15.95 -18.36 -4.52
C VAL A 113 -14.80 -17.96 -3.60
N ALA A 114 -14.74 -18.62 -2.45
CA ALA A 114 -13.63 -18.44 -1.50
C ALA A 114 -12.45 -19.31 -1.93
N GLN A 115 -11.58 -18.79 -2.79
CA GLN A 115 -10.52 -19.57 -3.45
C GLN A 115 -9.53 -20.20 -2.47
N PHE A 116 -9.30 -19.61 -1.31
CA PHE A 116 -8.34 -20.16 -0.34
C PHE A 116 -8.86 -21.36 0.44
N VAL A 117 -10.17 -21.66 0.39
CA VAL A 117 -10.80 -22.73 1.18
C VAL A 117 -11.62 -23.72 0.34
N VAL A 118 -11.46 -23.68 -0.97
CA VAL A 118 -12.14 -24.63 -1.87
C VAL A 118 -11.34 -25.91 -2.06
#